data_dc25c78e928584644a6e819586c18781
#
_entry.id   dc25c78e928584644a6e819586c18781
#
_cell.length_a   1.000
_cell.length_b   1.000
_cell.length_c   1.000
_cell.angle_alpha   90.00
_cell.angle_beta   90.00
_cell.angle_gamma   90.00
#
_symmetry.space_group_name_H-M   'P 1'
#
loop_
_entity.id
_entity.type
_entity.pdbx_description
1 polymer ?
#
loop_
_entity_poly.entity_id
_entity_poly.type
_entity_poly.pdbx_seq_one_letter_code
_entity_poly.pdbx_strand_id
1 'polypeptide(L)'
;GRNDTQVKVNGYRIELGEIERCIARHPDVEQSVVVAVGNSQHRRLVAFAKLHDRHQAQALQAKEAEAAALAQGIIVNPAQRLAFKLKEPHIRALDGLGIALTAPADSTRYIKRRSYRHFSAQKTTLAQLGQLLSGLGQMRLPGLPFAKYAYASAGGLYPVQTYVYLHPDKIEEGVSGIYYFDPRQSCLMPVAPEVELNSGFHAGPNQSIADRAAFTLFMVADMAVISPFY
;
A
#
# COMPACT_ATOMS: atom_id res chain seq x y z
N GLY A 1 9.77 22.62 55.44
CA GLY A 1 10.16 22.76 54.07
C GLY A 1 8.91 22.81 53.18
N ARG A 2 8.69 23.85 52.38
CA ARG A 2 7.62 23.90 51.39
C ARG A 2 7.80 22.76 50.39
N ASN A 3 6.84 21.90 50.29
CA ASN A 3 6.78 20.89 49.27
C ASN A 3 6.35 21.55 47.95
N ASP A 4 7.29 22.28 47.35
CA ASP A 4 7.02 23.05 46.12
C ASP A 4 7.08 22.09 44.94
N THR A 5 5.92 21.53 44.55
CA THR A 5 5.74 20.68 43.37
C THR A 5 5.85 21.45 42.06
N GLN A 6 6.27 22.73 42.11
CA GLN A 6 6.43 23.60 40.97
C GLN A 6 7.83 23.51 40.40
N VAL A 7 7.87 23.37 39.06
CA VAL A 7 9.13 23.33 38.29
C VAL A 7 9.17 24.42 37.22
N LYS A 8 10.36 24.88 36.87
CA LYS A 8 10.57 25.82 35.78
C LYS A 8 11.05 25.03 34.55
N VAL A 9 10.24 25.07 33.45
CA VAL A 9 10.54 24.38 32.18
C VAL A 9 10.42 25.37 31.05
N ASN A 10 11.48 25.59 30.30
CA ASN A 10 11.53 26.55 29.19
C ASN A 10 11.00 27.96 29.53
N GLY A 11 11.29 28.45 30.76
CA GLY A 11 10.82 29.74 31.23
C GLY A 11 9.43 29.76 31.88
N TYR A 12 8.63 28.74 31.72
CA TYR A 12 7.30 28.61 32.28
C TYR A 12 7.35 27.96 33.67
N ARG A 13 6.54 28.48 34.61
CA ARG A 13 6.34 27.94 35.93
C ARG A 13 5.18 26.94 35.84
N ILE A 14 5.45 25.68 36.11
CA ILE A 14 4.51 24.56 35.89
C ILE A 14 4.31 23.87 37.24
N GLU A 15 3.05 23.63 37.59
CA GLU A 15 2.66 22.78 38.72
C GLU A 15 2.46 21.34 38.25
N LEU A 16 3.34 20.44 38.67
CA LEU A 16 3.26 19.03 38.27
C LEU A 16 1.93 18.39 38.68
N GLY A 17 1.43 18.75 39.88
CA GLY A 17 0.13 18.24 40.36
C GLY A 17 -1.09 18.71 39.57
N GLU A 18 -1.03 19.81 38.79
CA GLU A 18 -2.11 20.17 37.87
C GLU A 18 -2.15 19.23 36.67
N ILE A 19 -0.99 18.87 36.13
CA ILE A 19 -0.88 17.93 35.03
C ILE A 19 -1.32 16.54 35.49
N GLU A 20 -0.90 16.08 36.68
CA GLU A 20 -1.31 14.82 37.26
C GLU A 20 -2.84 14.75 37.42
N ARG A 21 -3.44 15.79 37.96
CA ARG A 21 -4.91 15.89 38.09
C ARG A 21 -5.62 15.89 36.71
N CYS A 22 -5.04 16.51 35.72
CA CYS A 22 -5.57 16.52 34.36
C CYS A 22 -5.56 15.11 33.77
N ILE A 23 -4.44 14.39 33.89
CA ILE A 23 -4.28 13.01 33.41
C ILE A 23 -5.23 12.08 34.17
N ALA A 24 -5.33 12.21 35.49
CA ALA A 24 -6.21 11.39 36.35
C ALA A 24 -7.71 11.58 36.09
N ARG A 25 -8.13 12.61 35.32
CA ARG A 25 -9.52 12.77 34.87
C ARG A 25 -9.88 11.78 33.74
N HIS A 26 -8.89 11.20 33.09
CA HIS A 26 -9.17 10.22 32.04
C HIS A 26 -9.75 8.93 32.66
N PRO A 27 -10.88 8.40 32.16
CA PRO A 27 -11.57 7.26 32.78
C PRO A 27 -10.79 5.98 32.84
N ASP A 28 -9.71 5.86 32.05
CA ASP A 28 -8.87 4.68 31.98
C ASP A 28 -7.63 4.77 32.88
N VAL A 29 -7.40 5.93 33.51
CA VAL A 29 -6.23 6.14 34.36
C VAL A 29 -6.61 5.93 35.85
N GLU A 30 -5.95 4.98 36.47
CA GLU A 30 -6.06 4.72 37.90
C GLU A 30 -5.18 5.69 38.72
N GLN A 31 -3.97 5.93 38.26
CA GLN A 31 -2.99 6.79 38.94
C GLN A 31 -2.06 7.45 37.92
N SER A 32 -1.62 8.67 38.19
CA SER A 32 -0.60 9.32 37.38
C SER A 32 0.46 10.02 38.26
N VAL A 33 1.68 10.07 37.75
CA VAL A 33 2.80 10.79 38.34
C VAL A 33 3.52 11.55 37.24
N VAL A 34 3.83 12.84 37.49
CA VAL A 34 4.59 13.66 36.56
C VAL A 34 5.90 14.09 37.21
N VAL A 35 7.00 13.88 36.52
CA VAL A 35 8.34 14.24 36.97
C VAL A 35 9.02 15.17 35.97
N ALA A 36 9.85 16.07 36.48
CA ALA A 36 10.72 16.88 35.67
C ALA A 36 12.10 16.24 35.57
N VAL A 37 12.53 15.92 34.36
CA VAL A 37 13.79 15.23 34.07
C VAL A 37 14.74 16.17 33.31
N GLY A 38 16.02 16.12 33.63
CA GLY A 38 17.05 16.94 32.99
C GLY A 38 17.58 18.06 33.89
N ASN A 39 18.55 18.81 33.36
CA ASN A 39 19.17 19.95 34.06
C ASN A 39 18.35 21.24 33.87
N SER A 40 18.79 22.34 34.49
CA SER A 40 18.07 23.62 34.44
C SER A 40 17.92 24.24 33.05
N GLN A 41 18.76 23.84 32.08
CA GLN A 41 18.72 24.36 30.72
C GLN A 41 17.92 23.46 29.75
N HIS A 42 17.84 22.13 30.02
CA HIS A 42 17.19 21.14 29.18
C HIS A 42 16.23 20.29 30.00
N ARG A 43 15.32 20.90 30.75
CA ARG A 43 14.35 20.23 31.58
C ARG A 43 13.12 19.87 30.73
N ARG A 44 12.69 18.61 30.83
CA ARG A 44 11.47 18.11 30.19
C ARG A 44 10.55 17.44 31.22
N LEU A 45 9.26 17.42 30.93
CA LEU A 45 8.29 16.73 31.76
C LEU A 45 8.09 15.32 31.22
N VAL A 46 8.02 14.36 32.12
CA VAL A 46 7.68 12.96 31.80
C VAL A 46 6.53 12.58 32.72
N ALA A 47 5.42 12.13 32.10
CA ALA A 47 4.26 11.62 32.81
C ALA A 47 4.24 10.10 32.77
N PHE A 48 3.95 9.48 33.92
CA PHE A 48 3.69 8.06 34.04
C PHE A 48 2.22 7.89 34.45
N ALA A 49 1.49 7.02 33.76
CA ALA A 49 0.11 6.69 34.09
C ALA A 49 -0.03 5.19 34.34
N LYS A 50 -0.66 4.82 35.45
CA LYS A 50 -1.13 3.47 35.72
C LYS A 50 -2.57 3.36 35.22
N LEU A 51 -2.84 2.42 34.35
CA LEU A 51 -4.18 2.16 33.85
C LEU A 51 -4.92 1.18 34.77
N HIS A 52 -6.27 1.22 34.76
CA HIS A 52 -7.08 0.23 35.46
C HIS A 52 -6.76 -1.19 34.97
N ASP A 53 -6.91 -2.21 35.83
CA ASP A 53 -6.52 -3.60 35.56
C ASP A 53 -7.07 -4.17 34.27
N ARG A 54 -8.32 -3.80 33.89
CA ARG A 54 -8.91 -4.19 32.61
C ARG A 54 -8.07 -3.74 31.40
N HIS A 55 -7.44 -2.56 31.48
CA HIS A 55 -6.60 -2.02 30.41
C HIS A 55 -5.19 -2.59 30.46
N GLN A 56 -4.71 -2.98 31.63
CA GLN A 56 -3.45 -3.69 31.79
C GLN A 56 -3.50 -5.06 31.11
N ALA A 57 -4.61 -5.80 31.28
CA ALA A 57 -4.83 -7.07 30.61
C ALA A 57 -4.86 -6.92 29.08
N GLN A 58 -5.56 -5.89 28.56
CA GLN A 58 -5.57 -5.58 27.12
C GLN A 58 -4.21 -5.19 26.59
N ALA A 59 -3.44 -4.39 27.34
CA ALA A 59 -2.10 -3.98 26.96
C ALA A 59 -1.13 -5.17 26.94
N LEU A 60 -1.29 -6.11 27.87
CA LEU A 60 -0.49 -7.36 27.90
C LEU A 60 -0.83 -8.24 26.69
N GLN A 61 -2.11 -8.45 26.39
CA GLN A 61 -2.55 -9.19 25.20
C GLN A 61 -2.03 -8.56 23.89
N ALA A 62 -2.05 -7.22 23.80
CA ALA A 62 -1.50 -6.52 22.63
C ALA A 62 0.01 -6.76 22.48
N LYS A 63 0.78 -6.76 23.58
CA LYS A 63 2.22 -7.07 23.56
C LYS A 63 2.49 -8.52 23.16
N GLU A 64 1.71 -9.46 23.66
CA GLU A 64 1.81 -10.87 23.29
C GLU A 64 1.49 -11.08 21.81
N ALA A 65 0.44 -10.43 21.30
CA ALA A 65 0.09 -10.45 19.88
C ALA A 65 1.20 -9.83 18.99
N GLU A 66 1.81 -8.73 19.45
CA GLU A 66 2.95 -8.11 18.76
C GLU A 66 4.16 -9.03 18.72
N ALA A 67 4.48 -9.69 19.84
CA ALA A 67 5.58 -10.66 19.92
C ALA A 67 5.33 -11.87 19.01
N ALA A 68 4.10 -12.37 18.98
CA ALA A 68 3.72 -13.46 18.09
C ALA A 68 3.82 -13.07 16.60
N ALA A 69 3.41 -11.85 16.25
CA ALA A 69 3.53 -11.31 14.91
C ALA A 69 5.01 -11.18 14.48
N LEU A 70 5.88 -10.67 15.36
CA LEU A 70 7.32 -10.59 15.11
C LEU A 70 7.94 -11.97 14.89
N ALA A 71 7.54 -12.98 15.66
CA ALA A 71 8.01 -14.36 15.50
C ALA A 71 7.61 -14.97 14.14
N GLN A 72 6.50 -14.49 13.54
CA GLN A 72 6.05 -14.86 12.21
C GLN A 72 6.68 -13.99 11.09
N GLY A 73 7.60 -13.09 11.42
CA GLY A 73 8.24 -12.20 10.44
C GLY A 73 7.40 -11.00 10.02
N ILE A 74 6.31 -10.71 10.76
CA ILE A 74 5.45 -9.56 10.48
C ILE A 74 6.14 -8.27 10.94
N ILE A 75 6.21 -7.28 10.09
CA ILE A 75 6.78 -5.97 10.43
C ILE A 75 5.75 -5.17 11.25
N VAL A 76 5.94 -5.07 12.55
CA VAL A 76 5.04 -4.32 13.45
C VAL A 76 5.48 -2.86 13.65
N ASN A 77 6.76 -2.55 13.58
CA ASN A 77 7.30 -1.21 13.78
C ASN A 77 6.89 -0.25 12.64
N PRO A 78 6.26 0.90 12.93
CA PRO A 78 5.78 1.84 11.91
C PRO A 78 6.87 2.40 10.98
N ALA A 79 8.07 2.67 11.49
CA ALA A 79 9.18 3.17 10.68
C ALA A 79 9.69 2.08 9.72
N GLN A 80 9.77 0.83 10.16
CA GLN A 80 10.14 -0.30 9.31
C GLN A 80 9.06 -0.59 8.26
N ARG A 81 7.77 -0.49 8.61
CA ARG A 81 6.65 -0.56 7.65
C ARG A 81 6.76 0.51 6.56
N LEU A 82 7.07 1.74 6.94
CA LEU A 82 7.28 2.82 5.98
C LEU A 82 8.49 2.54 5.08
N ALA A 83 9.62 2.16 5.67
CA ALA A 83 10.83 1.81 4.91
C ALA A 83 10.60 0.66 3.93
N PHE A 84 9.81 -0.36 4.31
CA PHE A 84 9.41 -1.45 3.43
C PHE A 84 8.57 -0.94 2.25
N LYS A 85 7.58 -0.08 2.51
CA LYS A 85 6.73 0.51 1.47
C LYS A 85 7.51 1.39 0.49
N LEU A 86 8.49 2.13 0.98
CA LEU A 86 9.33 3.01 0.15
C LEU A 86 10.24 2.23 -0.82
N LYS A 87 10.50 0.95 -0.57
CA LYS A 87 11.18 0.05 -1.51
C LYS A 87 10.31 -0.34 -2.71
N GLU A 88 9.03 0.01 -2.70
CA GLU A 88 8.05 -0.35 -3.75
C GLU A 88 8.07 -1.86 -4.09
N PRO A 89 7.93 -2.78 -3.10
CA PRO A 89 8.09 -4.22 -3.32
C PRO A 89 7.05 -4.82 -4.27
N HIS A 90 6.01 -4.04 -4.61
CA HIS A 90 4.97 -4.39 -5.59
C HIS A 90 5.38 -4.13 -7.05
N ILE A 91 6.53 -3.47 -7.30
CA ILE A 91 7.05 -3.24 -8.65
C ILE A 91 8.08 -4.32 -8.96
N ARG A 92 7.83 -5.06 -10.02
CA ARG A 92 8.76 -6.07 -10.49
C ARG A 92 9.84 -5.45 -11.37
N ALA A 93 11.10 -5.63 -11.00
CA ALA A 93 12.21 -5.27 -11.87
C ALA A 93 12.39 -6.35 -12.93
N LEU A 94 12.33 -5.96 -14.19
CA LEU A 94 12.59 -6.83 -15.34
C LEU A 94 13.61 -6.13 -16.24
N ASP A 95 14.53 -6.94 -16.78
CA ASP A 95 15.50 -6.46 -17.78
C ASP A 95 14.86 -6.41 -19.16
N GLY A 96 15.28 -5.46 -19.99
CA GLY A 96 14.82 -5.33 -21.36
C GLY A 96 14.23 -3.94 -21.68
N LEU A 97 13.88 -3.77 -22.96
CA LEU A 97 13.23 -2.55 -23.43
C LEU A 97 11.70 -2.67 -23.26
N GLY A 98 11.13 -1.79 -22.44
CA GLY A 98 9.68 -1.69 -22.26
C GLY A 98 9.00 -1.04 -23.46
N ILE A 99 7.78 -1.49 -23.77
CA ILE A 99 6.90 -0.85 -24.74
C ILE A 99 6.15 0.27 -24.01
N ALA A 100 6.39 1.52 -24.41
CA ALA A 100 5.73 2.68 -23.79
C ALA A 100 4.24 2.73 -24.13
N LEU A 101 3.42 3.06 -23.13
CA LEU A 101 1.98 3.23 -23.27
C LEU A 101 1.58 4.69 -22.99
N THR A 102 0.67 5.21 -23.82
CA THR A 102 0.10 6.54 -23.60
C THR A 102 -1.10 6.44 -22.68
N ALA A 103 -1.07 7.13 -21.55
CA ALA A 103 -2.17 7.20 -20.60
C ALA A 103 -3.03 8.45 -20.81
N PRO A 104 -4.37 8.36 -20.77
CA PRO A 104 -5.25 9.52 -20.85
C PRO A 104 -5.32 10.27 -19.52
N ALA A 105 -5.57 11.57 -19.60
CA ALA A 105 -5.72 12.43 -18.42
C ALA A 105 -7.10 12.33 -17.74
N ASP A 106 -8.10 11.66 -18.35
CA ASP A 106 -9.51 11.71 -17.90
C ASP A 106 -10.02 10.36 -17.37
N SER A 107 -10.60 10.40 -16.16
CA SER A 107 -11.14 9.24 -15.43
C SER A 107 -12.67 9.04 -15.56
N THR A 108 -13.40 9.93 -16.23
CA THR A 108 -14.88 9.90 -16.32
C THR A 108 -15.44 8.64 -17.00
N ARG A 109 -14.60 7.91 -17.73
CA ARG A 109 -14.98 6.68 -18.46
C ARG A 109 -15.35 5.51 -17.53
N TYR A 110 -14.87 5.50 -16.30
CA TYR A 110 -15.14 4.39 -15.36
C TYR A 110 -16.59 4.35 -14.88
N ILE A 111 -17.29 5.49 -14.92
CA ILE A 111 -18.68 5.63 -14.44
C ILE A 111 -19.68 4.84 -15.32
N LYS A 112 -19.38 4.72 -16.61
CA LYS A 112 -20.26 4.04 -17.60
C LYS A 112 -19.85 2.61 -17.92
N ARG A 113 -19.03 1.97 -17.07
CA ARG A 113 -18.53 0.62 -17.30
C ARG A 113 -19.67 -0.41 -17.46
N ARG A 114 -19.59 -1.24 -18.51
CA ARG A 114 -20.45 -2.42 -18.73
C ARG A 114 -19.57 -3.63 -19.05
N SER A 115 -20.11 -4.83 -18.84
CA SER A 115 -19.48 -6.09 -19.27
C SER A 115 -19.88 -6.39 -20.71
N TYR A 116 -18.93 -6.32 -21.63
CA TYR A 116 -19.12 -6.69 -23.03
C TYR A 116 -18.57 -8.08 -23.29
N ARG A 117 -19.27 -8.89 -24.12
CA ARG A 117 -18.86 -10.24 -24.53
C ARG A 117 -18.75 -10.39 -26.05
N HIS A 118 -19.03 -9.34 -26.78
CA HIS A 118 -18.87 -9.24 -28.23
C HIS A 118 -17.78 -8.24 -28.54
N PHE A 119 -16.77 -8.69 -29.25
CA PHE A 119 -15.63 -7.88 -29.63
C PHE A 119 -15.73 -7.54 -31.13
N SER A 120 -15.29 -6.35 -31.54
CA SER A 120 -15.18 -5.97 -32.93
C SER A 120 -14.02 -6.74 -33.59
N ALA A 121 -14.04 -6.76 -34.93
CA ALA A 121 -12.92 -7.31 -35.71
C ALA A 121 -11.71 -6.34 -35.77
N GLN A 122 -11.88 -5.10 -35.32
CA GLN A 122 -10.80 -4.12 -35.34
C GLN A 122 -9.69 -4.49 -34.38
N LYS A 123 -8.45 -4.28 -34.81
CA LYS A 123 -7.30 -4.41 -33.93
C LYS A 123 -7.32 -3.33 -32.85
N THR A 124 -6.75 -3.62 -31.72
CA THR A 124 -6.57 -2.67 -30.62
C THR A 124 -5.21 -2.01 -30.76
N THR A 125 -5.12 -0.69 -30.53
CA THR A 125 -3.84 0.01 -30.49
C THR A 125 -3.20 -0.09 -29.10
N LEU A 126 -1.86 0.03 -29.00
CA LEU A 126 -1.17 0.17 -27.72
C LEU A 126 -1.64 1.42 -26.96
N ALA A 127 -2.03 2.48 -27.67
CA ALA A 127 -2.61 3.67 -27.05
C ALA A 127 -3.94 3.38 -26.33
N GLN A 128 -4.83 2.58 -26.92
CA GLN A 128 -6.09 2.16 -26.29
C GLN A 128 -5.84 1.23 -25.11
N LEU A 129 -4.89 0.32 -25.22
CA LEU A 129 -4.46 -0.55 -24.11
C LEU A 129 -3.87 0.29 -22.98
N GLY A 130 -3.02 1.27 -23.29
CA GLY A 130 -2.45 2.20 -22.31
C GLY A 130 -3.53 3.00 -21.58
N GLN A 131 -4.58 3.44 -22.31
CA GLN A 131 -5.73 4.09 -21.69
C GLN A 131 -6.44 3.20 -20.66
N LEU A 132 -6.62 1.93 -20.95
CA LEU A 132 -7.21 0.96 -20.00
C LEU A 132 -6.29 0.77 -18.78
N LEU A 133 -5.00 0.51 -19.03
CA LEU A 133 -4.02 0.23 -17.96
C LEU A 133 -3.69 1.45 -17.10
N SER A 134 -3.99 2.66 -17.57
CA SER A 134 -3.74 3.89 -16.79
C SER A 134 -4.43 3.90 -15.43
N GLY A 135 -5.58 3.22 -15.29
CA GLY A 135 -6.27 3.04 -14.02
C GLY A 135 -5.51 2.17 -13.00
N LEU A 136 -4.52 1.40 -13.47
CA LEU A 136 -3.63 0.58 -12.64
C LEU A 136 -2.27 1.26 -12.42
N GLY A 137 -2.06 2.42 -13.00
CA GLY A 137 -0.81 3.18 -12.93
C GLY A 137 -0.57 3.82 -11.56
N GLN A 138 0.69 4.09 -11.31
CA GLN A 138 1.17 4.77 -10.12
C GLN A 138 1.13 6.30 -10.31
N MET A 139 0.75 7.03 -9.27
CA MET A 139 0.77 8.47 -9.22
C MET A 139 1.66 8.97 -8.09
N ARG A 140 2.62 9.86 -8.40
CA ARG A 140 3.42 10.55 -7.39
C ARG A 140 2.80 11.91 -7.09
N LEU A 141 2.42 12.13 -5.85
CA LEU A 141 1.83 13.39 -5.39
C LEU A 141 2.87 14.16 -4.58
N PRO A 142 2.96 15.50 -4.77
CA PRO A 142 3.86 16.34 -3.99
C PRO A 142 3.60 16.19 -2.48
N GLY A 143 4.68 16.08 -1.70
CA GLY A 143 4.60 15.97 -0.24
C GLY A 143 4.27 14.58 0.31
N LEU A 144 4.02 13.57 -0.53
CA LEU A 144 3.87 12.19 -0.09
C LEU A 144 5.16 11.39 -0.31
N PRO A 145 5.62 10.63 0.70
CA PRO A 145 6.84 9.84 0.60
C PRO A 145 6.70 8.58 -0.27
N PHE A 146 5.47 8.16 -0.55
CA PHE A 146 5.15 6.98 -1.36
C PHE A 146 4.11 7.33 -2.43
N ALA A 147 4.11 6.54 -3.50
CA ALA A 147 3.19 6.72 -4.60
C ALA A 147 1.75 6.32 -4.23
N LYS A 148 0.80 6.88 -4.94
CA LYS A 148 -0.63 6.54 -4.87
C LYS A 148 -1.05 5.78 -6.12
N TYR A 149 -2.14 5.03 -6.00
CA TYR A 149 -2.81 4.36 -7.09
C TYR A 149 -4.29 4.76 -7.11
N ALA A 150 -4.95 4.59 -8.25
CA ALA A 150 -6.39 4.88 -8.39
C ALA A 150 -7.29 3.85 -7.68
N TYR A 151 -6.72 2.77 -7.13
CA TYR A 151 -7.43 1.72 -6.41
C TYR A 151 -6.86 1.50 -5.01
N ALA A 152 -7.69 0.92 -4.13
CA ALA A 152 -7.30 0.64 -2.75
C ALA A 152 -6.46 -0.64 -2.64
N SER A 153 -5.56 -0.68 -1.66
CA SER A 153 -4.81 -1.88 -1.29
C SER A 153 -4.60 -1.93 0.22
N ALA A 154 -4.69 -3.12 0.80
CA ALA A 154 -4.40 -3.34 2.21
C ALA A 154 -2.99 -2.83 2.55
N GLY A 155 -2.89 -2.00 3.60
CA GLY A 155 -1.64 -1.38 4.00
C GLY A 155 -0.96 -0.48 2.95
N GLY A 156 -1.58 -0.23 1.80
CA GLY A 156 -0.98 0.50 0.68
C GLY A 156 0.21 -0.23 0.05
N LEU A 157 0.19 -1.56 0.02
CA LEU A 157 1.28 -2.42 -0.44
C LEU A 157 1.19 -2.81 -1.91
N TYR A 158 -0.01 -2.79 -2.49
CA TYR A 158 -0.27 -3.11 -3.90
C TYR A 158 0.36 -4.43 -4.38
N PRO A 159 0.06 -5.57 -3.72
CA PRO A 159 0.70 -6.86 -3.99
C PRO A 159 0.26 -7.49 -5.33
N VAL A 160 -0.82 -7.00 -5.94
CA VAL A 160 -1.33 -7.55 -7.19
C VAL A 160 -0.55 -6.98 -8.36
N GLN A 161 0.13 -7.87 -9.07
CA GLN A 161 0.87 -7.57 -10.29
C GLN A 161 0.03 -7.89 -11.51
N THR A 162 0.08 -7.03 -12.54
CA THR A 162 -0.70 -7.19 -13.76
C THR A 162 0.19 -7.68 -14.89
N TYR A 163 -0.15 -8.83 -15.46
CA TYR A 163 0.43 -9.34 -16.68
C TYR A 163 -0.58 -9.23 -17.81
N VAL A 164 -0.11 -8.91 -18.99
CA VAL A 164 -0.93 -8.72 -20.18
C VAL A 164 -0.50 -9.74 -21.23
N TYR A 165 -1.41 -10.61 -21.62
CA TYR A 165 -1.22 -11.43 -22.82
C TYR A 165 -1.84 -10.71 -24.00
N LEU A 166 -1.04 -10.37 -24.99
CA LEU A 166 -1.45 -9.78 -26.26
C LEU A 166 -1.64 -10.90 -27.27
N HIS A 167 -2.87 -11.04 -27.77
CA HIS A 167 -3.18 -12.10 -28.75
C HIS A 167 -2.54 -11.80 -30.12
N PRO A 168 -2.04 -12.82 -30.82
CA PRO A 168 -1.48 -12.67 -32.15
C PRO A 168 -2.46 -11.95 -33.09
N ASP A 169 -1.93 -11.07 -33.93
CA ASP A 169 -2.67 -10.33 -34.96
C ASP A 169 -3.83 -9.43 -34.46
N LYS A 170 -3.95 -9.22 -33.13
CA LYS A 170 -5.01 -8.40 -32.52
C LYS A 170 -4.55 -7.00 -32.14
N ILE A 171 -3.25 -6.74 -32.15
CA ILE A 171 -2.67 -5.42 -31.85
C ILE A 171 -2.16 -4.79 -33.15
N GLU A 172 -2.48 -3.51 -33.37
CA GLU A 172 -2.11 -2.81 -34.61
C GLU A 172 -0.59 -2.74 -34.83
N GLU A 173 0.15 -2.52 -33.75
CA GLU A 173 1.61 -2.40 -33.77
C GLU A 173 2.34 -3.76 -33.91
N GLY A 174 1.59 -4.85 -34.11
CA GLY A 174 2.14 -6.18 -34.41
C GLY A 174 2.85 -6.88 -33.26
N VAL A 175 2.62 -6.46 -32.02
CA VAL A 175 3.18 -7.08 -30.82
C VAL A 175 2.24 -8.18 -30.29
N SER A 176 2.82 -9.29 -29.80
CA SER A 176 2.10 -10.41 -29.20
C SER A 176 2.89 -11.01 -28.05
N GLY A 177 2.29 -11.93 -27.28
CA GLY A 177 2.93 -12.60 -26.15
C GLY A 177 2.61 -12.03 -24.79
N ILE A 178 3.37 -12.40 -23.77
CA ILE A 178 3.14 -12.03 -22.36
C ILE A 178 4.07 -10.92 -21.94
N TYR A 179 3.48 -9.90 -21.33
CA TYR A 179 4.16 -8.73 -20.81
C TYR A 179 3.76 -8.47 -19.35
N TYR A 180 4.66 -7.92 -18.55
CA TYR A 180 4.36 -7.34 -17.25
C TYR A 180 4.05 -5.85 -17.43
N PHE A 181 2.98 -5.36 -16.84
CA PHE A 181 2.70 -3.93 -16.79
C PHE A 181 3.47 -3.30 -15.62
N ASP A 182 4.48 -2.47 -15.92
CA ASP A 182 5.14 -1.64 -14.91
C ASP A 182 4.27 -0.40 -14.64
N PRO A 183 3.59 -0.34 -13.47
CA PRO A 183 2.70 0.79 -13.16
C PRO A 183 3.45 2.09 -12.89
N ARG A 184 4.76 2.04 -12.61
CA ARG A 184 5.60 3.20 -12.34
C ARG A 184 6.01 3.94 -13.63
N GLN A 185 6.36 3.17 -14.66
CA GLN A 185 6.79 3.69 -15.96
C GLN A 185 5.66 3.73 -16.99
N SER A 186 4.48 3.16 -16.66
CA SER A 186 3.37 2.98 -17.60
C SER A 186 3.81 2.30 -18.89
N CYS A 187 4.53 1.19 -18.77
CA CYS A 187 5.05 0.44 -19.93
C CYS A 187 4.83 -1.07 -19.78
N LEU A 188 4.89 -1.77 -20.90
CA LEU A 188 4.85 -3.22 -20.97
C LEU A 188 6.27 -3.79 -21.05
N MET A 189 6.70 -4.48 -20.00
CA MET A 189 7.99 -5.15 -19.93
C MET A 189 7.87 -6.58 -20.46
N PRO A 190 8.69 -7.03 -21.41
CA PRO A 190 8.57 -8.37 -21.97
C PRO A 190 8.86 -9.43 -20.91
N VAL A 191 7.99 -10.45 -20.85
CA VAL A 191 8.16 -11.64 -20.00
C VAL A 191 8.35 -12.88 -20.88
N ALA A 192 7.46 -13.09 -21.83
CA ALA A 192 7.52 -14.13 -22.82
C ALA A 192 6.92 -13.59 -24.14
N PRO A 193 7.68 -12.75 -24.86
CA PRO A 193 7.23 -12.22 -26.14
C PRO A 193 7.07 -13.37 -27.14
N GLU A 194 6.11 -13.22 -28.04
CA GLU A 194 5.82 -14.20 -29.12
C GLU A 194 5.26 -15.56 -28.64
N VAL A 195 5.01 -15.73 -27.34
CA VAL A 195 4.33 -16.94 -26.85
C VAL A 195 2.87 -16.90 -27.26
N GLU A 196 2.35 -18.03 -27.73
CA GLU A 196 0.94 -18.21 -28.02
C GLU A 196 0.28 -19.07 -26.93
N LEU A 197 -0.75 -18.51 -26.30
CA LEU A 197 -1.60 -19.25 -25.37
C LEU A 197 -2.90 -19.64 -26.06
N ASN A 198 -3.30 -20.90 -25.90
CA ASN A 198 -4.64 -21.32 -26.32
C ASN A 198 -5.67 -20.99 -25.22
N SER A 199 -6.94 -20.95 -25.57
CA SER A 199 -8.02 -20.63 -24.62
C SER A 199 -8.30 -21.72 -23.59
N GLY A 200 -7.64 -22.89 -23.69
CA GLY A 200 -7.91 -24.05 -22.84
C GLY A 200 -7.61 -23.86 -21.36
N PHE A 201 -6.82 -22.85 -20.99
CA PHE A 201 -6.61 -22.48 -19.58
C PHE A 201 -7.77 -21.67 -18.98
N HIS A 202 -8.70 -21.20 -19.79
CA HIS A 202 -9.94 -20.59 -19.31
C HIS A 202 -11.02 -21.62 -19.05
N ALA A 203 -11.90 -21.36 -18.07
CA ALA A 203 -13.11 -22.15 -17.88
C ALA A 203 -13.95 -22.13 -19.16
N GLY A 204 -14.57 -23.28 -19.50
CA GLY A 204 -15.26 -23.51 -20.78
C GLY A 204 -16.13 -22.34 -21.28
N PRO A 205 -17.02 -21.72 -20.45
CA PRO A 205 -17.84 -20.58 -20.85
C PRO A 205 -17.06 -19.35 -21.30
N ASN A 206 -15.80 -19.21 -20.84
CA ASN A 206 -14.94 -18.06 -21.12
C ASN A 206 -14.00 -18.27 -22.31
N GLN A 207 -13.82 -19.50 -22.78
CA GLN A 207 -12.90 -19.81 -23.88
C GLN A 207 -13.23 -19.01 -25.13
N SER A 208 -14.50 -19.02 -25.57
CA SER A 208 -14.94 -18.26 -26.75
C SER A 208 -14.83 -16.74 -26.60
N ILE A 209 -14.78 -16.24 -25.37
CA ILE A 209 -14.50 -14.82 -25.08
C ILE A 209 -13.01 -14.57 -25.24
N ALA A 210 -12.16 -15.43 -24.65
CA ALA A 210 -10.72 -15.34 -24.74
C ALA A 210 -10.22 -15.40 -26.19
N ASP A 211 -10.69 -16.35 -26.99
CA ASP A 211 -10.31 -16.50 -28.41
C ASP A 211 -10.57 -15.23 -29.25
N ARG A 212 -11.58 -14.45 -28.87
CA ARG A 212 -11.95 -13.22 -29.59
C ARG A 212 -11.39 -11.95 -29.00
N ALA A 213 -10.86 -12.01 -27.78
CA ALA A 213 -10.27 -10.86 -27.11
C ALA A 213 -8.99 -10.41 -27.80
N ALA A 214 -8.70 -9.11 -27.76
CA ALA A 214 -7.42 -8.59 -28.26
C ALA A 214 -6.29 -8.84 -27.24
N PHE A 215 -6.61 -8.88 -25.97
CA PHE A 215 -5.68 -9.17 -24.88
C PHE A 215 -6.40 -9.80 -23.70
N THR A 216 -5.62 -10.44 -22.82
CA THR A 216 -6.07 -10.99 -21.54
C THR A 216 -5.22 -10.41 -20.41
N LEU A 217 -5.86 -10.01 -19.32
CA LEU A 217 -5.17 -9.54 -18.12
C LEU A 217 -5.11 -10.67 -17.07
N PHE A 218 -3.91 -10.95 -16.59
CA PHE A 218 -3.68 -11.85 -15.46
C PHE A 218 -3.30 -11.02 -14.23
N MET A 219 -4.10 -11.13 -13.19
CA MET A 219 -3.84 -10.50 -11.89
C MET A 219 -3.20 -11.52 -10.96
N VAL A 220 -1.93 -11.33 -10.63
CA VAL A 220 -1.13 -12.27 -9.83
C VAL A 220 -0.78 -11.62 -8.50
N ALA A 221 -1.22 -12.23 -7.41
CA ALA A 221 -0.89 -11.75 -6.07
C ALA A 221 0.54 -12.19 -5.70
N ASP A 222 1.40 -11.22 -5.38
CA ASP A 222 2.71 -11.47 -4.80
C ASP A 222 2.58 -11.51 -3.27
N MET A 223 2.53 -12.71 -2.71
CA MET A 223 2.36 -12.91 -1.27
C MET A 223 3.55 -12.42 -0.46
N ALA A 224 4.76 -12.39 -1.03
CA ALA A 224 5.94 -11.89 -0.34
C ALA A 224 5.85 -10.37 -0.05
N VAL A 225 5.04 -9.65 -0.81
CA VAL A 225 4.79 -8.21 -0.60
C VAL A 225 3.87 -7.97 0.59
N ILE A 226 2.89 -8.86 0.84
CA ILE A 226 1.85 -8.65 1.86
C ILE A 226 2.12 -9.40 3.16
N SER A 227 2.68 -10.61 3.10
CA SER A 227 2.92 -11.47 4.28
C SER A 227 3.71 -10.80 5.41
N PRO A 228 4.70 -9.90 5.17
CA PRO A 228 5.40 -9.23 6.27
C PRO A 228 4.52 -8.26 7.08
N PHE A 229 3.29 -8.00 6.64
CA PHE A 229 2.36 -7.05 7.28
C PHE A 229 1.16 -7.73 7.94
N TYR A 230 0.85 -8.97 7.55
CA TYR A 230 -0.34 -9.70 7.95
C TYR A 230 0.06 -11.20 8.12
#